data_cee63d247826d7349492fa8c8233e82e
#
_entry.id   cee63d247826d7349492fa8c8233e82e
#
_cell.length_a   1.000
_cell.length_b   1.000
_cell.length_c   1.000
_cell.angle_alpha   90.00
_cell.angle_beta   90.00
_cell.angle_gamma   90.00
#
_symmetry.space_group_name_H-M   'P 1'
#
loop_
_entity.id
_entity.type
_entity.pdbx_description
1 polymer ?
#
loop_
_entity_poly.entity_id
_entity_poly.type
_entity_poly.pdbx_seq_one_letter_code
_entity_poly.pdbx_strand_id
1 'polypeptide(L)'
;PVTPNGGFITIPVESLKPGTYQSLITVDDPNCEQTLQFPLDLTVYFPRDIFAYKFNNVLAVYKNGYGGNTGYDFVAYQWYKNGMPIEGATQSIYHTAEPFTLGDEYFVLLTDKSGLTLPSCSQTINDVPDLNQRNAMPAKKVVSNQHMYIEREGQTYTIYGQRIR
;
A
#
# COMPACT_ATOMS: atom_id res chain seq x y z
N PRO A 1 14.39 8.47 -31.66
CA PRO A 1 15.73 8.78 -32.16
C PRO A 1 16.66 8.99 -30.97
N VAL A 2 17.64 8.10 -30.82
CA VAL A 2 18.71 8.25 -29.84
C VAL A 2 19.64 9.36 -30.34
N THR A 3 19.85 10.38 -29.53
CA THR A 3 20.82 11.43 -29.88
C THR A 3 22.22 10.98 -29.50
N PRO A 4 23.28 11.40 -30.28
CA PRO A 4 24.66 10.97 -30.00
C PRO A 4 25.21 11.36 -28.62
N ASN A 5 24.51 12.23 -27.88
CA ASN A 5 24.90 12.71 -26.56
C ASN A 5 24.16 12.05 -25.38
N GLY A 6 23.67 10.85 -25.57
CA GLY A 6 22.89 10.12 -24.61
C GLY A 6 21.39 10.34 -24.82
N GLY A 7 20.67 9.26 -24.88
CA GLY A 7 19.22 9.23 -25.00
C GLY A 7 18.60 8.43 -23.87
N PHE A 8 17.37 8.74 -23.52
CA PHE A 8 16.57 7.96 -22.59
C PHE A 8 15.53 7.18 -23.37
N ILE A 9 15.39 5.89 -23.07
CA ILE A 9 14.27 5.07 -23.51
C ILE A 9 13.29 5.02 -22.36
N THR A 10 12.09 5.57 -22.56
CA THR A 10 11.00 5.45 -21.58
C THR A 10 10.13 4.26 -21.94
N ILE A 11 10.01 3.33 -21.03
CA ILE A 11 9.12 2.16 -21.16
C ILE A 11 7.89 2.43 -20.29
N PRO A 12 6.68 2.58 -20.88
CA PRO A 12 5.46 2.75 -20.10
C PRO A 12 5.14 1.44 -19.38
N VAL A 13 5.05 1.50 -18.05
CA VAL A 13 4.79 0.33 -17.20
C VAL A 13 3.44 0.40 -16.48
N GLU A 14 2.65 1.46 -16.71
CA GLU A 14 1.41 1.73 -15.98
C GLU A 14 0.34 0.63 -16.14
N SER A 15 0.44 -0.14 -17.22
CA SER A 15 -0.48 -1.25 -17.51
C SER A 15 0.05 -2.62 -17.09
N LEU A 16 1.29 -2.70 -16.61
CA LEU A 16 1.88 -3.98 -16.22
C LEU A 16 1.35 -4.40 -14.85
N LYS A 17 0.96 -5.66 -14.77
CA LYS A 17 0.62 -6.30 -13.49
C LYS A 17 1.89 -6.65 -12.71
N PRO A 18 1.82 -6.83 -11.38
CA PRO A 18 2.92 -7.41 -10.62
C PRO A 18 3.43 -8.70 -11.26
N GLY A 19 4.75 -8.78 -11.47
CA GLY A 19 5.37 -9.89 -12.19
C GLY A 19 6.80 -9.61 -12.58
N THR A 20 7.50 -10.62 -13.08
CA THR A 20 8.81 -10.49 -13.70
C THR A 20 8.67 -10.60 -15.19
N TYR A 21 9.21 -9.63 -15.90
CA TYR A 21 9.12 -9.49 -17.35
C TYR A 21 10.53 -9.50 -17.93
N GLN A 22 10.69 -10.26 -19.01
CA GLN A 22 11.92 -10.26 -19.78
C GLN A 22 11.63 -9.70 -21.17
N SER A 23 12.48 -8.81 -21.64
CA SER A 23 12.37 -8.20 -22.96
C SER A 23 13.75 -8.04 -23.59
N LEU A 24 13.76 -7.77 -24.87
CA LEU A 24 14.98 -7.52 -25.62
C LEU A 24 14.86 -6.16 -26.28
N ILE A 25 15.79 -5.27 -25.97
CA ILE A 25 15.92 -4.01 -26.67
C ILE A 25 16.83 -4.23 -27.86
N THR A 26 16.30 -4.04 -29.05
CA THR A 26 17.06 -4.14 -30.29
C THR A 26 17.34 -2.75 -30.84
N VAL A 27 18.61 -2.48 -31.12
CA VAL A 27 19.06 -1.23 -31.73
C VAL A 27 19.71 -1.58 -33.06
N ASP A 28 19.11 -1.12 -34.15
CA ASP A 28 19.61 -1.32 -35.49
C ASP A 28 20.38 -0.07 -35.95
N ASP A 29 21.60 -0.25 -36.40
CA ASP A 29 22.37 0.79 -37.09
C ASP A 29 22.32 0.57 -38.61
N PRO A 30 21.51 1.35 -39.32
CA PRO A 30 21.35 1.19 -40.77
C PRO A 30 22.61 1.51 -41.58
N ASN A 31 23.61 2.20 -40.98
CA ASN A 31 24.83 2.55 -41.68
C ASN A 31 25.91 1.47 -41.61
N CYS A 32 25.83 0.60 -40.58
CA CYS A 32 26.82 -0.44 -40.34
C CYS A 32 26.25 -1.85 -40.53
N GLU A 33 24.97 -1.99 -40.89
CA GLU A 33 24.25 -3.28 -40.96
C GLU A 33 24.40 -4.12 -39.69
N GLN A 34 24.52 -3.42 -38.53
CA GLN A 34 24.70 -4.08 -37.21
C GLN A 34 23.46 -3.93 -36.39
N THR A 35 23.07 -5.05 -35.75
CA THR A 35 22.01 -5.10 -34.75
C THR A 35 22.62 -5.39 -33.39
N LEU A 36 22.40 -4.50 -32.45
CA LEU A 36 22.78 -4.68 -31.06
C LEU A 36 21.54 -5.08 -30.24
N GLN A 37 21.71 -6.05 -29.36
CA GLN A 37 20.64 -6.54 -28.53
C GLN A 37 21.01 -6.42 -27.04
N PHE A 38 20.10 -5.84 -26.25
CA PHE A 38 20.26 -5.65 -24.82
C PHE A 38 19.11 -6.35 -24.09
N PRO A 39 19.39 -7.40 -23.28
CA PRO A 39 18.35 -7.99 -22.45
C PRO A 39 17.91 -6.99 -21.38
N LEU A 40 16.60 -6.95 -21.12
CA LEU A 40 15.98 -6.15 -20.09
C LEU A 40 15.17 -7.08 -19.19
N ASP A 41 15.55 -7.16 -17.92
CA ASP A 41 14.79 -7.82 -16.87
C ASP A 41 14.08 -6.75 -16.03
N LEU A 42 12.75 -6.81 -15.95
CA LEU A 42 11.92 -5.88 -15.20
C LEU A 42 11.06 -6.63 -14.20
N THR A 43 11.14 -6.24 -12.94
CA THR A 43 10.24 -6.74 -11.89
C THR A 43 9.27 -5.64 -11.48
N VAL A 44 7.98 -5.90 -11.65
CA VAL A 44 6.89 -5.00 -11.21
C VAL A 44 6.36 -5.53 -9.89
N TYR A 45 6.47 -4.73 -8.85
CA TYR A 45 6.04 -5.06 -7.48
C TYR A 45 4.54 -4.86 -7.31
N PHE A 46 3.97 -5.44 -6.26
CA PHE A 46 2.62 -5.09 -5.84
C PHE A 46 2.56 -3.61 -5.45
N PRO A 47 1.46 -2.91 -5.76
CA PRO A 47 1.37 -1.48 -5.52
C PRO A 47 1.43 -1.17 -4.01
N ARG A 48 1.77 0.09 -3.67
CA ARG A 48 1.91 0.53 -2.27
C ARG A 48 0.62 0.38 -1.48
N ASP A 49 -0.51 0.60 -2.12
CA ASP A 49 -1.84 0.53 -1.52
C ASP A 49 -2.41 -0.89 -1.41
N ILE A 50 -1.57 -1.94 -1.68
CA ILE A 50 -1.92 -3.34 -1.41
C ILE A 50 -2.12 -3.61 0.08
N PHE A 51 -1.53 -2.79 0.94
CA PHE A 51 -1.72 -2.84 2.38
C PHE A 51 -1.99 -1.46 2.96
N ALA A 52 -2.61 -1.43 4.13
CA ALA A 52 -2.92 -0.20 4.85
C ALA A 52 -2.13 -0.12 6.16
N TYR A 53 -1.75 1.10 6.51
CA TYR A 53 -1.35 1.49 7.84
C TYR A 53 -2.61 1.96 8.60
N LYS A 54 -2.91 1.30 9.71
CA LYS A 54 -4.10 1.58 10.53
C LYS A 54 -3.69 1.77 11.98
N PHE A 55 -4.44 2.63 12.64
CA PHE A 55 -4.11 3.02 14.01
C PHE A 55 -2.67 3.58 14.04
N ASN A 56 -1.88 3.35 15.01
CA ASN A 56 -0.48 3.78 15.04
C ASN A 56 0.51 2.61 15.09
N ASN A 57 0.00 1.38 15.00
CA ASN A 57 0.78 0.17 15.25
C ASN A 57 0.31 -1.07 14.45
N VAL A 58 -0.50 -0.90 13.40
CA VAL A 58 -1.04 -2.01 12.60
C VAL A 58 -0.81 -1.78 11.13
N LEU A 59 -0.23 -2.78 10.45
CA LEU A 59 -0.20 -2.92 9.00
C LEU A 59 -1.06 -4.10 8.59
N ALA A 60 -1.89 -3.95 7.57
CA ALA A 60 -2.81 -4.99 7.13
C ALA A 60 -2.89 -5.05 5.61
N VAL A 61 -2.62 -6.24 5.03
CA VAL A 61 -2.82 -6.51 3.61
C VAL A 61 -4.32 -6.58 3.32
N TYR A 62 -4.75 -5.90 2.28
CA TYR A 62 -6.14 -5.94 1.83
C TYR A 62 -6.50 -7.29 1.23
N LYS A 63 -7.72 -7.75 1.52
CA LYS A 63 -8.33 -8.87 0.82
C LYS A 63 -8.62 -8.50 -0.63
N ASN A 64 -8.74 -9.51 -1.48
CA ASN A 64 -9.15 -9.35 -2.88
C ASN A 64 -10.44 -8.51 -2.99
N GLY A 65 -10.42 -7.52 -3.87
CA GLY A 65 -11.52 -6.58 -4.09
C GLY A 65 -11.52 -5.36 -3.14
N TYR A 66 -10.51 -5.18 -2.27
CA TYR A 66 -10.40 -4.05 -1.35
C TYR A 66 -9.06 -3.33 -1.47
N GLY A 67 -9.07 -2.01 -1.28
CA GLY A 67 -7.88 -1.16 -1.39
C GLY A 67 -7.20 -1.34 -2.74
N GLY A 68 -5.88 -1.41 -2.75
CA GLY A 68 -5.08 -1.69 -3.94
C GLY A 68 -5.05 -3.16 -4.37
N ASN A 69 -5.73 -4.05 -3.66
CA ASN A 69 -5.82 -5.46 -4.04
C ASN A 69 -6.99 -5.70 -4.99
N THR A 70 -6.74 -5.57 -6.29
CA THR A 70 -7.76 -5.68 -7.34
C THR A 70 -7.84 -7.05 -7.99
N GLY A 71 -7.34 -8.11 -7.38
CA GLY A 71 -7.45 -9.42 -7.99
C GLY A 71 -6.56 -10.53 -7.44
N TYR A 72 -5.87 -10.29 -6.30
CA TYR A 72 -4.93 -11.27 -5.76
C TYR A 72 -5.46 -11.94 -4.49
N ASP A 73 -5.36 -13.26 -4.45
CA ASP A 73 -5.61 -14.07 -3.27
C ASP A 73 -4.28 -14.54 -2.69
N PHE A 74 -3.80 -13.86 -1.67
CA PHE A 74 -2.53 -14.17 -1.04
C PHE A 74 -2.63 -15.35 -0.08
N VAL A 75 -1.63 -16.22 -0.12
CA VAL A 75 -1.54 -17.44 0.71
C VAL A 75 -0.36 -17.42 1.66
N ALA A 76 0.66 -16.57 1.40
CA ALA A 76 1.79 -16.39 2.32
C ALA A 76 2.24 -14.94 2.38
N TYR A 77 2.81 -14.56 3.52
CA TYR A 77 3.21 -13.21 3.88
C TYR A 77 4.53 -13.24 4.62
N GLN A 78 5.38 -12.24 4.42
CA GLN A 78 6.52 -11.94 5.27
C GLN A 78 6.71 -10.42 5.31
N TRP A 79 6.59 -9.83 6.49
CA TRP A 79 6.78 -8.40 6.68
C TRP A 79 8.25 -8.06 6.85
N TYR A 80 8.61 -6.89 6.33
CA TYR A 80 9.96 -6.33 6.39
C TYR A 80 9.90 -4.93 6.97
N LYS A 81 10.95 -4.59 7.74
CA LYS A 81 11.18 -3.26 8.29
C LYS A 81 12.59 -2.81 7.91
N ASN A 82 12.73 -1.65 7.29
CA ASN A 82 14.02 -1.08 6.87
C ASN A 82 14.89 -2.07 6.09
N GLY A 83 14.28 -2.85 5.18
CA GLY A 83 14.93 -3.86 4.37
C GLY A 83 15.20 -5.20 5.06
N MET A 84 14.94 -5.33 6.36
CA MET A 84 15.17 -6.56 7.12
C MET A 84 13.86 -7.30 7.40
N PRO A 85 13.83 -8.64 7.28
CA PRO A 85 12.65 -9.42 7.62
C PRO A 85 12.36 -9.33 9.12
N ILE A 86 11.08 -9.18 9.46
CA ILE A 86 10.62 -9.20 10.85
C ILE A 86 10.33 -10.66 11.21
N GLU A 87 11.06 -11.19 12.18
CA GLU A 87 10.91 -12.59 12.60
C GLU A 87 9.47 -12.88 13.07
N GLY A 88 8.88 -13.97 12.57
CA GLY A 88 7.52 -14.41 12.90
C GLY A 88 6.40 -13.58 12.31
N ALA A 89 6.68 -12.48 11.57
CA ALA A 89 5.67 -11.64 10.96
C ALA A 89 5.20 -12.21 9.61
N THR A 90 4.50 -13.33 9.66
CA THR A 90 4.08 -14.13 8.49
C THR A 90 2.56 -14.18 8.30
N GLN A 91 1.83 -13.23 8.88
CA GLN A 91 0.38 -13.12 8.74
C GLN A 91 0.00 -11.93 7.86
N SER A 92 -1.23 -11.91 7.35
CA SER A 92 -1.78 -10.79 6.60
C SER A 92 -1.84 -9.47 7.37
N ILE A 93 -1.74 -9.56 8.70
CA ILE A 93 -1.71 -8.42 9.61
C ILE A 93 -0.43 -8.50 10.44
N TYR A 94 0.29 -7.39 10.48
CA TYR A 94 1.42 -7.18 11.40
C TYR A 94 1.06 -6.08 12.39
N HIS A 95 1.31 -6.30 13.66
CA HIS A 95 1.07 -5.30 14.72
C HIS A 95 2.17 -5.36 15.78
N THR A 96 2.38 -4.23 16.43
CA THR A 96 3.30 -4.07 17.54
C THR A 96 2.55 -3.59 18.79
N ALA A 97 3.12 -3.79 19.98
CA ALA A 97 2.58 -3.24 21.22
C ALA A 97 2.72 -1.71 21.23
N GLU A 98 3.86 -1.23 20.76
CA GLU A 98 4.18 0.20 20.68
C GLU A 98 3.88 0.78 19.29
N PRO A 99 3.65 2.09 19.18
CA PRO A 99 3.50 2.76 17.90
C PRO A 99 4.71 2.54 16.99
N PHE A 100 4.49 2.53 15.69
CA PHE A 100 5.58 2.53 14.72
C PHE A 100 6.37 3.84 14.79
N THR A 101 7.66 3.74 14.56
CA THR A 101 8.56 4.89 14.56
C THR A 101 8.46 5.66 13.25
N LEU A 102 8.39 6.99 13.33
CA LEU A 102 8.44 7.84 12.14
C LEU A 102 9.76 7.64 11.39
N GLY A 103 9.68 7.57 10.07
CA GLY A 103 10.82 7.33 9.19
C GLY A 103 11.10 5.85 8.94
N ASP A 104 10.54 4.92 9.71
CA ASP A 104 10.65 3.49 9.39
C ASP A 104 9.92 3.16 8.09
N GLU A 105 10.52 2.29 7.31
CA GLU A 105 10.01 1.82 6.04
C GLU A 105 9.55 0.36 6.15
N TYR A 106 8.33 0.09 5.68
CA TYR A 106 7.76 -1.24 5.71
C TYR A 106 7.32 -1.69 4.33
N PHE A 107 7.52 -2.95 4.03
CA PHE A 107 6.91 -3.65 2.90
C PHE A 107 6.57 -5.09 3.29
N VAL A 108 5.81 -5.77 2.45
CA VAL A 108 5.45 -7.16 2.65
C VAL A 108 5.78 -7.97 1.40
N LEU A 109 6.47 -9.10 1.58
CA LEU A 109 6.63 -10.12 0.56
C LEU A 109 5.36 -10.97 0.54
N LEU A 110 4.74 -11.07 -0.62
CA LEU A 110 3.43 -11.69 -0.82
C LEU A 110 3.54 -12.86 -1.78
N THR A 111 2.95 -13.98 -1.43
CA THR A 111 2.77 -15.11 -2.35
C THR A 111 1.28 -15.29 -2.64
N ASP A 112 0.90 -15.27 -3.90
CA ASP A 112 -0.48 -15.52 -4.30
C ASP A 112 -0.76 -17.01 -4.52
N LYS A 113 -2.03 -17.36 -4.78
CA LYS A 113 -2.44 -18.74 -5.07
C LYS A 113 -1.81 -19.33 -6.34
N SER A 114 -1.32 -18.50 -7.25
CA SER A 114 -0.61 -18.99 -8.46
C SER A 114 0.84 -19.37 -8.18
N GLY A 115 1.35 -19.04 -6.99
CA GLY A 115 2.74 -19.22 -6.60
C GLY A 115 3.64 -18.03 -6.93
N LEU A 116 3.09 -16.94 -7.47
CA LEU A 116 3.83 -15.71 -7.70
C LEU A 116 4.23 -15.09 -6.36
N THR A 117 5.53 -14.92 -6.15
CA THR A 117 6.08 -14.32 -4.92
C THR A 117 6.83 -13.05 -5.25
N LEU A 118 6.30 -11.91 -4.81
CA LEU A 118 6.87 -10.58 -5.04
C LEU A 118 6.67 -9.67 -3.82
N PRO A 119 7.57 -8.70 -3.61
CA PRO A 119 7.35 -7.66 -2.60
C PRO A 119 6.29 -6.65 -3.05
N SER A 120 5.69 -6.00 -2.08
CA SER A 120 4.98 -4.74 -2.31
C SER A 120 5.98 -3.59 -2.46
N CYS A 121 5.55 -2.49 -3.08
CA CYS A 121 6.23 -1.21 -2.88
C CYS A 121 6.22 -0.86 -1.39
N SER A 122 7.30 -0.24 -0.92
CA SER A 122 7.44 0.13 0.47
C SER A 122 6.58 1.35 0.84
N GLN A 123 6.23 1.42 2.12
CA GLN A 123 5.56 2.55 2.75
C GLN A 123 6.41 3.07 3.90
N THR A 124 6.77 4.36 3.86
CA THR A 124 7.43 5.03 4.98
C THR A 124 6.38 5.54 5.97
N ILE A 125 6.62 5.36 7.24
CA ILE A 125 5.77 5.91 8.30
C ILE A 125 6.07 7.41 8.44
N ASN A 126 5.30 8.24 7.76
CA ASN A 126 5.44 9.70 7.76
C ASN A 126 4.53 10.38 8.79
N ASP A 127 3.44 9.73 9.16
CA ASP A 127 2.49 10.17 10.16
C ASP A 127 2.19 9.01 11.10
N VAL A 128 2.12 9.29 12.40
CA VAL A 128 1.43 8.39 13.33
C VAL A 128 -0.04 8.77 13.20
N PRO A 129 -0.92 7.88 12.68
CA PRO A 129 -2.34 8.17 12.67
C PRO A 129 -2.75 8.42 14.13
N ASP A 130 -2.89 9.69 14.48
CA ASP A 130 -3.37 10.06 15.80
C ASP A 130 -4.77 9.47 15.93
N LEU A 131 -4.94 8.62 16.93
CA LEU A 131 -6.27 8.14 17.32
C LEU A 131 -7.18 9.32 17.70
N ASN A 132 -6.61 10.48 17.96
CA ASN A 132 -7.30 11.75 18.21
C ASN A 132 -7.57 12.55 16.93
N GLN A 133 -6.97 12.23 15.76
CA GLN A 133 -7.34 12.79 14.46
C GLN A 133 -8.51 12.04 13.78
N ARG A 134 -9.30 11.29 14.49
CA ARG A 134 -10.70 11.52 14.23
C ARG A 134 -10.90 12.97 14.66
N ASN A 135 -11.13 13.85 13.71
CA ASN A 135 -11.88 15.07 13.90
C ASN A 135 -13.31 14.68 14.33
N ALA A 136 -13.41 13.88 15.36
CA ALA A 136 -14.54 13.83 16.21
C ALA A 136 -14.49 15.17 16.93
N MET A 137 -15.12 16.20 16.38
CA MET A 137 -15.61 17.26 17.23
C MET A 137 -16.20 16.54 18.45
N PRO A 138 -15.76 16.89 19.67
CA PRO A 138 -16.09 16.10 20.84
C PRO A 138 -17.61 15.92 20.90
N ALA A 139 -18.03 14.67 20.77
CA ALA A 139 -19.43 14.36 20.91
C ALA A 139 -19.79 14.64 22.35
N LYS A 140 -20.63 15.62 22.58
CA LYS A 140 -21.07 16.01 23.92
C LYS A 140 -22.28 15.16 24.31
N LYS A 141 -22.14 14.46 25.42
CA LYS A 141 -23.28 13.78 26.03
C LYS A 141 -24.19 14.82 26.68
N VAL A 142 -25.42 14.89 26.24
CA VAL A 142 -26.44 15.77 26.78
C VAL A 142 -27.57 14.93 27.37
N VAL A 143 -27.97 15.25 28.61
CA VAL A 143 -29.12 14.65 29.26
C VAL A 143 -30.21 15.73 29.36
N SER A 144 -31.32 15.50 28.71
CA SER A 144 -32.49 16.40 28.75
C SER A 144 -33.76 15.56 28.91
N ASN A 145 -34.67 15.99 29.79
CA ASN A 145 -35.95 15.31 30.06
C ASN A 145 -35.79 13.79 30.34
N GLN A 146 -34.79 13.41 31.14
CA GLN A 146 -34.45 12.01 31.48
C GLN A 146 -34.00 11.13 30.29
N HIS A 147 -33.77 11.73 29.13
CA HIS A 147 -33.24 11.04 27.96
C HIS A 147 -31.81 11.48 27.69
N MET A 148 -30.99 10.54 27.21
CA MET A 148 -29.60 10.78 26.85
C MET A 148 -29.48 10.97 25.35
N TYR A 149 -28.79 12.02 24.95
CA TYR A 149 -28.53 12.39 23.58
C TYR A 149 -27.02 12.57 23.35
N ILE A 150 -26.62 12.46 22.09
CA ILE A 150 -25.26 12.74 21.63
C ILE A 150 -25.35 13.99 20.76
N GLU A 151 -24.70 15.06 21.15
CA GLU A 151 -24.56 16.26 20.35
C GLU A 151 -23.22 16.22 19.61
N ARG A 152 -23.27 16.34 18.29
CA ARG A 152 -22.09 16.35 17.42
C ARG A 152 -22.33 17.31 16.26
N GLU A 153 -21.39 18.24 16.02
CA GLU A 153 -21.46 19.20 14.92
C GLU A 153 -22.77 20.04 14.92
N GLY A 154 -23.25 20.41 16.11
CA GLY A 154 -24.51 21.15 16.25
C GLY A 154 -25.78 20.33 15.93
N GLN A 155 -25.64 19.02 15.78
CA GLN A 155 -26.74 18.10 15.55
C GLN A 155 -26.93 17.19 16.76
N THR A 156 -28.19 16.89 17.07
CA THR A 156 -28.50 15.99 18.19
C THR A 156 -28.92 14.62 17.65
N TYR A 157 -28.40 13.59 18.30
CA TYR A 157 -28.65 12.19 17.94
C TYR A 157 -29.13 11.42 19.18
N THR A 158 -29.98 10.42 18.96
CA THR A 158 -30.26 9.41 19.99
C THR A 158 -29.01 8.57 20.27
N ILE A 159 -29.00 7.83 21.38
CA ILE A 159 -27.95 6.84 21.70
C ILE A 159 -27.81 5.73 20.64
N TYR A 160 -28.84 5.56 19.81
CA TYR A 160 -28.86 4.61 18.69
C TYR A 160 -28.42 5.23 17.35
N GLY A 161 -27.93 6.48 17.36
CA GLY A 161 -27.42 7.18 16.17
C GLY A 161 -28.48 7.79 15.27
N GLN A 162 -29.75 7.81 15.68
CA GLN A 162 -30.82 8.48 14.92
C GLN A 162 -30.77 9.98 15.16
N ARG A 163 -30.76 10.76 14.09
CA ARG A 163 -30.80 12.24 14.16
C ARG A 163 -32.16 12.70 14.66
N ILE A 164 -32.12 13.57 15.66
CA ILE A 164 -33.33 14.26 16.17
C ILE A 164 -33.46 15.59 15.41
N ARG A 165 -34.63 15.86 14.87
CA ARG A 165 -34.94 17.12 14.18
C ARG A 165 -35.34 18.19 15.18
#